data_cdfcb911fe63d7d4ee3071098d4c7cb7
#
_entry.id   cdfcb911fe63d7d4ee3071098d4c7cb7
#
_cell.length_a   1.000
_cell.length_b   1.000
_cell.length_c   1.000
_cell.angle_alpha   90.00
_cell.angle_beta   90.00
_cell.angle_gamma   90.00
#
_symmetry.space_group_name_H-M   'P 1'
#
loop_
_entity.id
_entity.type
_entity.pdbx_description
1 polymer ?
#
loop_
_entity_poly.entity_id
_entity_poly.type
_entity_poly.pdbx_seq_one_letter_code
_entity_poly.pdbx_strand_id
1 'polypeptide(L)'
;MSALDGVFGRYTEEDKRRALSILEQTGLRDFLYHRAGELSGGQRQRVGIVRALMQEPSLLLCDEPIASLDPASAQVVMELICEVSAKRNIACIVNLHQIEAALKYMGRIIGMYGGRIVYDGPTSGLTEAMIEKIYNKPMSQLMIGGEAIA
;
A
#
# COMPACT_ATOMS: atom_id res chain seq x y z
N MET A 1 -2.69 1.49 24.77
CA MET A 1 -2.10 0.13 25.03
C MET A 1 -0.62 0.29 25.36
N SER A 2 -0.14 -0.19 26.50
CA SER A 2 1.30 -0.20 26.75
C SER A 2 1.97 -1.34 25.97
N ALA A 3 3.29 -1.21 25.68
CA ALA A 3 4.05 -2.27 25.01
C ALA A 3 4.00 -3.61 25.78
N LEU A 4 3.95 -3.54 27.11
CA LEU A 4 3.86 -4.70 27.99
C LEU A 4 2.50 -5.42 27.87
N ASP A 5 1.39 -4.68 27.75
CA ASP A 5 0.05 -5.30 27.59
C ASP A 5 -0.04 -6.11 26.29
N GLY A 6 0.61 -5.62 25.20
CA GLY A 6 0.70 -6.35 23.95
C GLY A 6 1.48 -7.65 24.05
N VAL A 7 2.59 -7.66 24.79
CA VAL A 7 3.41 -8.87 25.01
C VAL A 7 2.66 -9.92 25.82
N PHE A 8 1.85 -9.52 26.79
CA PHE A 8 1.05 -10.43 27.65
C PHE A 8 -0.35 -10.74 27.09
N GLY A 9 -0.68 -10.29 25.86
CA GLY A 9 -1.99 -10.54 25.25
C GLY A 9 -3.17 -9.89 25.98
N ARG A 10 -2.90 -8.84 26.76
CA ARG A 10 -3.92 -8.11 27.52
C ARG A 10 -4.48 -6.97 26.67
N TYR A 11 -5.57 -7.25 25.97
CA TYR A 11 -6.29 -6.26 25.17
C TYR A 11 -7.53 -5.76 25.92
N THR A 12 -7.71 -4.44 25.94
CA THR A 12 -8.92 -3.82 26.50
C THR A 12 -10.12 -4.05 25.57
N GLU A 13 -11.33 -3.89 26.08
CA GLU A 13 -12.54 -3.94 25.24
C GLU A 13 -12.55 -2.80 24.19
N GLU A 14 -11.88 -1.71 24.45
CA GLU A 14 -11.69 -0.61 23.51
C GLU A 14 -10.76 -1.03 22.37
N ASP A 15 -9.61 -1.67 22.66
CA ASP A 15 -8.70 -2.22 21.64
C ASP A 15 -9.41 -3.22 20.73
N LYS A 16 -10.24 -4.10 21.31
CA LYS A 16 -11.00 -5.10 20.55
C LYS A 16 -12.04 -4.43 19.64
N ARG A 17 -12.83 -3.47 20.16
CA ARG A 17 -13.80 -2.73 19.35
C ARG A 17 -13.14 -1.99 18.21
N ARG A 18 -12.00 -1.37 18.47
CA ARG A 18 -11.22 -0.69 17.46
C ARG A 18 -10.69 -1.63 16.39
N ALA A 19 -10.14 -2.78 16.78
CA ALA A 19 -9.68 -3.81 15.85
C ALA A 19 -10.82 -4.29 14.95
N LEU A 20 -12.00 -4.56 15.51
CA LEU A 20 -13.18 -4.96 14.76
C LEU A 20 -13.60 -3.89 13.74
N SER A 21 -13.61 -2.61 14.12
CA SER A 21 -13.94 -1.52 13.23
C SER A 21 -12.94 -1.40 12.05
N ILE A 22 -11.65 -1.59 12.31
CA ILE A 22 -10.63 -1.56 11.25
C ILE A 22 -10.75 -2.79 10.34
N LEU A 23 -10.99 -3.99 10.90
CA LEU A 23 -11.21 -5.21 10.13
C LEU A 23 -12.44 -5.09 9.22
N GLU A 24 -13.49 -4.44 9.68
CA GLU A 24 -14.69 -4.14 8.88
C GLU A 24 -14.35 -3.22 7.69
N GLN A 25 -13.64 -2.12 7.95
CA GLN A 25 -13.19 -1.16 6.93
C GLN A 25 -12.27 -1.79 5.88
N THR A 26 -11.52 -2.81 6.25
CA THR A 26 -10.57 -3.50 5.36
C THR A 26 -11.15 -4.76 4.70
N GLY A 27 -12.45 -5.05 4.90
CA GLY A 27 -13.11 -6.23 4.35
C GLY A 27 -12.58 -7.56 4.88
N LEU A 28 -12.11 -7.56 6.14
CA LEU A 28 -11.55 -8.75 6.80
C LEU A 28 -12.41 -9.28 7.95
N ARG A 29 -13.61 -8.73 8.16
CA ARG A 29 -14.48 -9.13 9.26
C ARG A 29 -14.77 -10.62 9.28
N ASP A 30 -15.05 -11.23 8.13
CA ASP A 30 -15.40 -12.64 8.02
C ASP A 30 -14.21 -13.57 8.31
N PHE A 31 -13.00 -13.04 8.30
CA PHE A 31 -11.76 -13.76 8.56
C PHE A 31 -11.24 -13.59 10.00
N LEU A 32 -12.03 -13.00 10.90
CA LEU A 32 -11.61 -12.66 12.27
C LEU A 32 -10.99 -13.83 13.04
N TYR A 33 -11.53 -15.03 12.86
CA TYR A 33 -11.09 -16.24 13.56
C TYR A 33 -10.21 -17.16 12.73
N HIS A 34 -9.85 -16.78 11.51
CA HIS A 34 -8.96 -17.56 10.65
C HIS A 34 -7.50 -17.40 11.08
N ARG A 35 -6.73 -18.46 10.93
CA ARG A 35 -5.29 -18.41 11.12
C ARG A 35 -4.64 -17.68 9.95
N ALA A 36 -3.55 -16.96 10.19
CA ALA A 36 -2.84 -16.22 9.14
C ALA A 36 -2.41 -17.09 7.95
N GLY A 37 -2.13 -18.39 8.18
CA GLY A 37 -1.77 -19.34 7.14
C GLY A 37 -2.93 -19.74 6.22
N GLU A 38 -4.17 -19.54 6.64
CA GLU A 38 -5.39 -19.86 5.87
C GLU A 38 -5.82 -18.70 4.95
N LEU A 39 -5.20 -17.53 5.12
CA LEU A 39 -5.51 -16.32 4.36
C LEU A 39 -4.82 -16.32 2.99
N SER A 40 -5.48 -15.74 1.98
CA SER A 40 -4.85 -15.45 0.69
C SER A 40 -3.73 -14.41 0.82
N GLY A 41 -2.90 -14.24 -0.22
CA GLY A 41 -1.84 -13.22 -0.26
C GLY A 41 -2.39 -11.80 0.00
N GLY A 42 -3.44 -11.41 -0.72
CA GLY A 42 -4.09 -10.12 -0.55
C GLY A 42 -4.75 -9.94 0.81
N GLN A 43 -5.33 -11.01 1.39
CA GLN A 43 -5.86 -10.96 2.75
C GLN A 43 -4.75 -10.77 3.79
N ARG A 44 -3.63 -11.48 3.67
CA ARG A 44 -2.46 -11.28 4.55
C ARG A 44 -1.91 -9.85 4.45
N GLN A 45 -1.84 -9.30 3.24
CA GLN A 45 -1.40 -7.92 3.05
C GLN A 45 -2.33 -6.92 3.74
N ARG A 46 -3.65 -7.10 3.62
CA ARG A 46 -4.63 -6.27 4.34
C ARG A 46 -4.53 -6.41 5.85
N VAL A 47 -4.22 -7.59 6.39
CA VAL A 47 -3.92 -7.78 7.82
C VAL A 47 -2.70 -6.95 8.24
N GLY A 48 -1.65 -6.85 7.40
CA GLY A 48 -0.51 -5.97 7.62
C GLY A 48 -0.92 -4.50 7.78
N ILE A 49 -1.82 -4.03 6.91
CA ILE A 49 -2.38 -2.66 6.98
C ILE A 49 -3.18 -2.47 8.28
N VAL A 50 -4.05 -3.41 8.63
CA VAL A 50 -4.82 -3.38 9.90
C VAL A 50 -3.89 -3.23 11.10
N ARG A 51 -2.81 -4.02 11.15
CA ARG A 51 -1.82 -3.96 12.24
C ARG A 51 -1.15 -2.59 12.33
N ALA A 52 -0.79 -1.99 11.18
CA ALA A 52 -0.23 -0.65 11.15
C ALA A 52 -1.24 0.39 11.65
N LEU A 53 -2.50 0.31 11.22
CA LEU A 53 -3.56 1.24 11.60
C LEU A 53 -3.95 1.16 13.09
N MET A 54 -3.78 0.00 13.71
CA MET A 54 -4.00 -0.16 15.15
C MET A 54 -3.06 0.70 16.00
N GLN A 55 -1.92 1.13 15.43
CA GLN A 55 -0.94 1.98 16.11
C GLN A 55 -1.23 3.48 15.95
N GLU A 56 -2.31 3.88 15.29
CA GLU A 56 -2.68 5.29 15.00
C GLU A 56 -1.52 6.08 14.38
N PRO A 57 -0.95 5.60 13.27
CA PRO A 57 0.20 6.26 12.69
C PRO A 57 -0.19 7.62 12.08
N SER A 58 0.70 8.59 12.16
CA SER A 58 0.63 9.83 11.38
C SER A 58 1.23 9.68 9.98
N LEU A 59 2.06 8.65 9.79
CA LEU A 59 2.71 8.30 8.53
C LEU A 59 2.66 6.79 8.34
N LEU A 60 2.16 6.35 7.18
CA LEU A 60 2.16 4.96 6.74
C LEU A 60 3.27 4.76 5.71
N LEU A 61 4.15 3.80 5.96
CA LEU A 61 5.20 3.38 5.04
C LEU A 61 4.84 2.01 4.48
N CYS A 62 4.64 1.93 3.17
CA CYS A 62 4.30 0.70 2.46
C CYS A 62 5.44 0.33 1.51
N ASP A 63 6.15 -0.74 1.82
CA ASP A 63 7.20 -1.26 0.97
C ASP A 63 6.65 -2.40 0.12
N GLU A 64 6.58 -2.18 -1.19
CA GLU A 64 6.06 -3.12 -2.19
C GLU A 64 4.72 -3.80 -1.80
N PRO A 65 3.67 -3.05 -1.44
CA PRO A 65 2.47 -3.63 -0.83
C PRO A 65 1.68 -4.55 -1.76
N ILE A 66 1.99 -4.57 -3.04
CA ILE A 66 1.32 -5.38 -4.07
C ILE A 66 2.25 -6.38 -4.77
N ALA A 67 3.48 -6.51 -4.29
CA ALA A 67 4.40 -7.51 -4.83
C ALA A 67 3.82 -8.92 -4.67
N SER A 68 3.93 -9.74 -5.70
CA SER A 68 3.46 -11.13 -5.71
C SER A 68 1.94 -11.33 -5.53
N LEU A 69 1.14 -10.27 -5.72
CA LEU A 69 -0.32 -10.37 -5.77
C LEU A 69 -0.82 -10.48 -7.22
N ASP A 70 -1.94 -11.18 -7.39
CA ASP A 70 -2.69 -11.12 -8.64
C ASP A 70 -3.27 -9.70 -8.85
N PRO A 71 -3.59 -9.30 -10.10
CA PRO A 71 -4.04 -7.94 -10.40
C PRO A 71 -5.28 -7.50 -9.61
N ALA A 72 -6.24 -8.39 -9.38
CA ALA A 72 -7.45 -8.06 -8.64
C ALA A 72 -7.15 -7.82 -7.15
N SER A 73 -6.33 -8.66 -6.53
CA SER A 73 -5.86 -8.49 -5.16
C SER A 73 -4.99 -7.23 -4.99
N ALA A 74 -4.12 -6.93 -5.96
CA ALA A 74 -3.29 -5.73 -5.98
C ALA A 74 -4.15 -4.47 -6.02
N GLN A 75 -5.17 -4.44 -6.87
CA GLN A 75 -6.12 -3.32 -6.95
C GLN A 75 -6.80 -3.07 -5.60
N VAL A 76 -7.36 -4.11 -4.96
CA VAL A 76 -8.05 -4.00 -3.66
C VAL A 76 -7.11 -3.45 -2.58
N VAL A 77 -5.85 -3.88 -2.55
CA VAL A 77 -4.86 -3.41 -1.58
C VAL A 77 -4.52 -1.94 -1.81
N MET A 78 -4.30 -1.51 -3.07
CA MET A 78 -3.99 -0.12 -3.39
C MET A 78 -5.16 0.82 -3.09
N GLU A 79 -6.37 0.44 -3.48
CA GLU A 79 -7.58 1.20 -3.16
C GLU A 79 -7.76 1.37 -1.66
N LEU A 80 -7.54 0.31 -0.89
CA LEU A 80 -7.60 0.36 0.57
C LEU A 80 -6.56 1.33 1.17
N ILE A 81 -5.31 1.30 0.70
CA ILE A 81 -4.27 2.23 1.17
C ILE A 81 -4.68 3.68 0.90
N CYS A 82 -5.15 3.98 -0.31
CA CYS A 82 -5.61 5.32 -0.67
C CYS A 82 -6.81 5.77 0.17
N GLU A 83 -7.82 4.90 0.32
CA GLU A 83 -9.02 5.18 1.08
C GLU A 83 -8.74 5.46 2.56
N VAL A 84 -7.92 4.62 3.18
CA VAL A 84 -7.55 4.75 4.60
C VAL A 84 -6.71 6.00 4.84
N SER A 85 -5.74 6.28 3.95
CA SER A 85 -4.93 7.50 4.00
C SER A 85 -5.82 8.75 3.96
N ALA A 86 -6.75 8.80 3.00
CA ALA A 86 -7.65 9.94 2.84
C ALA A 86 -8.61 10.09 4.03
N LYS A 87 -9.31 9.01 4.42
CA LYS A 87 -10.31 9.03 5.50
C LYS A 87 -9.73 9.37 6.87
N ARG A 88 -8.50 8.95 7.14
CA ARG A 88 -7.82 9.15 8.42
C ARG A 88 -6.83 10.31 8.42
N ASN A 89 -6.69 11.00 7.28
CA ASN A 89 -5.72 12.08 7.07
C ASN A 89 -4.28 11.64 7.46
N ILE A 90 -3.89 10.44 7.04
CA ILE A 90 -2.56 9.86 7.27
C ILE A 90 -1.70 10.10 6.05
N ALA A 91 -0.50 10.67 6.23
CA ALA A 91 0.49 10.72 5.16
C ALA A 91 0.90 9.29 4.78
N CYS A 92 1.03 9.00 3.46
CA CYS A 92 1.41 7.68 3.00
C CYS A 92 2.56 7.76 2.00
N ILE A 93 3.60 6.97 2.22
CA ILE A 93 4.69 6.76 1.26
C ILE A 93 4.64 5.30 0.84
N VAL A 94 4.54 5.07 -0.46
CA VAL A 94 4.45 3.73 -1.04
C VAL A 94 5.63 3.51 -1.99
N ASN A 95 6.45 2.51 -1.72
CA ASN A 95 7.46 2.05 -2.67
C ASN A 95 6.82 1.06 -3.64
N LEU A 96 6.93 1.33 -4.94
CA LEU A 96 6.34 0.54 -6.01
C LEU A 96 7.35 0.31 -7.14
N HIS A 97 7.34 -0.89 -7.69
CA HIS A 97 8.06 -1.20 -8.93
C HIS A 97 7.16 -1.14 -10.17
N GLN A 98 5.84 -1.30 -9.99
CA GLN A 98 4.87 -1.25 -11.09
C GLN A 98 4.52 0.21 -11.40
N ILE A 99 4.97 0.70 -12.55
CA ILE A 99 4.72 2.08 -12.98
C ILE A 99 3.23 2.38 -13.14
N GLU A 100 2.44 1.43 -13.67
CA GLU A 100 1.00 1.58 -13.87
C GLU A 100 0.28 1.83 -12.54
N ALA A 101 0.65 1.10 -11.49
CA ALA A 101 0.09 1.31 -10.15
C ALA A 101 0.48 2.69 -9.60
N ALA A 102 1.73 3.12 -9.78
CA ALA A 102 2.17 4.42 -9.34
C ALA A 102 1.41 5.56 -10.06
N LEU A 103 1.24 5.45 -11.38
CA LEU A 103 0.50 6.43 -12.19
C LEU A 103 -0.99 6.47 -11.83
N LYS A 104 -1.60 5.31 -11.55
CA LYS A 104 -3.02 5.20 -11.25
C LYS A 104 -3.38 5.71 -9.85
N TYR A 105 -2.56 5.43 -8.85
CA TYR A 105 -2.95 5.64 -7.45
C TYR A 105 -2.24 6.79 -6.75
N MET A 106 -1.08 7.26 -7.26
CA MET A 106 -0.27 8.27 -6.57
C MET A 106 -0.44 9.65 -7.17
N GLY A 107 -0.64 10.66 -6.33
CA GLY A 107 -0.71 12.07 -6.76
C GLY A 107 0.66 12.72 -6.95
N ARG A 108 1.70 12.23 -6.23
CA ARG A 108 3.08 12.69 -6.32
C ARG A 108 4.01 11.48 -6.42
N ILE A 109 5.00 11.59 -7.28
CA ILE A 109 6.01 10.55 -7.50
C ILE A 109 7.39 11.10 -7.18
N ILE A 110 8.17 10.31 -6.46
CA ILE A 110 9.61 10.51 -6.28
C ILE A 110 10.31 9.38 -7.03
N GLY A 111 10.86 9.70 -8.20
CA GLY A 111 11.62 8.76 -9.01
C GLY A 111 13.08 8.73 -8.59
N MET A 112 13.63 7.53 -8.36
CA MET A 112 15.02 7.33 -7.93
C MET A 112 15.78 6.48 -8.94
N TYR A 113 17.03 6.88 -9.22
CA TYR A 113 17.98 6.10 -10.01
C TYR A 113 19.39 6.27 -9.45
N GLY A 114 20.12 5.16 -9.31
CA GLY A 114 21.50 5.18 -8.81
C GLY A 114 21.65 5.84 -7.42
N GLY A 115 20.66 5.70 -6.54
CA GLY A 115 20.67 6.30 -5.20
C GLY A 115 20.40 7.82 -5.17
N ARG A 116 19.96 8.40 -6.29
CA ARG A 116 19.64 9.83 -6.40
C ARG A 116 18.20 10.03 -6.83
N ILE A 117 17.58 11.11 -6.35
CA ILE A 117 16.28 11.55 -6.85
C ILE A 117 16.50 12.17 -8.25
N VAL A 118 15.81 11.61 -9.23
CA VAL A 118 15.85 12.07 -10.64
C VAL A 118 14.53 12.71 -11.07
N TYR A 119 13.47 12.49 -10.31
CA TYR A 119 12.17 13.15 -10.45
C TYR A 119 11.55 13.34 -9.07
N ASP A 120 10.92 14.49 -8.84
CA ASP A 120 10.07 14.78 -7.68
C ASP A 120 8.98 15.76 -8.11
N GLY A 121 7.75 15.27 -8.19
CA GLY A 121 6.65 16.09 -8.67
C GLY A 121 5.33 15.35 -8.78
N PRO A 122 4.27 16.04 -9.28
CA PRO A 122 2.96 15.45 -9.48
C PRO A 122 3.00 14.38 -10.56
N THR A 123 2.17 13.35 -10.42
CA THR A 123 2.06 12.26 -11.42
C THR A 123 1.76 12.79 -12.82
N SER A 124 0.95 13.86 -12.94
CA SER A 124 0.62 14.50 -14.22
C SER A 124 1.80 15.18 -14.94
N GLY A 125 2.89 15.42 -14.24
CA GLY A 125 4.12 16.00 -14.82
C GLY A 125 5.16 14.97 -15.24
N LEU A 126 4.90 13.68 -15.04
CA LEU A 126 5.83 12.59 -15.34
C LEU A 126 5.76 12.25 -16.84
N THR A 127 6.83 12.48 -17.56
CA THR A 127 6.94 12.13 -18.99
C THR A 127 7.56 10.75 -19.19
N GLU A 128 7.34 10.15 -20.38
CA GLU A 128 7.96 8.87 -20.74
C GLU A 128 9.49 8.91 -20.60
N ALA A 129 10.14 9.98 -21.06
CA ALA A 129 11.59 10.16 -20.94
C ALA A 129 12.07 10.17 -19.48
N MET A 130 11.26 10.71 -18.55
CA MET A 130 11.57 10.67 -17.12
C MET A 130 11.39 9.27 -16.56
N ILE A 131 10.37 8.53 -17.00
CA ILE A 131 10.13 7.14 -16.61
C ILE A 131 11.31 6.27 -17.09
N GLU A 132 11.70 6.38 -18.34
CA GLU A 132 12.85 5.67 -18.89
C GLU A 132 14.15 5.94 -18.11
N LYS A 133 14.33 7.19 -17.67
CA LYS A 133 15.47 7.57 -16.82
C LYS A 133 15.40 6.93 -15.42
N ILE A 134 14.22 6.88 -14.81
CA ILE A 134 14.01 6.26 -13.49
C ILE A 134 14.34 4.77 -13.55
N TYR A 135 13.85 4.07 -14.56
CA TYR A 135 14.01 2.62 -14.69
C TYR A 135 15.28 2.21 -15.47
N ASN A 136 15.94 3.16 -16.11
CA ASN A 136 17.06 2.93 -17.02
C ASN A 136 16.73 1.90 -18.12
N LYS A 137 15.52 1.98 -18.66
CA LYS A 137 14.97 1.09 -19.69
C LYS A 137 14.02 1.85 -20.59
N PRO A 138 13.93 1.52 -21.89
CA PRO A 138 12.94 2.11 -22.78
C PRO A 138 11.51 1.71 -22.37
N MET A 139 10.53 2.58 -22.62
CA MET A 139 9.11 2.36 -22.28
C MET A 139 8.59 1.04 -22.85
N SER A 140 9.01 0.65 -24.04
CA SER A 140 8.64 -0.63 -24.69
C SER A 140 8.99 -1.88 -23.87
N GLN A 141 9.91 -1.77 -22.92
CA GLN A 141 10.29 -2.85 -22.01
C GLN A 141 9.65 -2.73 -20.62
N LEU A 142 9.01 -1.60 -20.31
CA LEU A 142 8.40 -1.32 -19.01
C LEU A 142 6.90 -1.62 -19.00
N MET A 143 6.24 -1.51 -20.13
CA MET A 143 4.81 -1.78 -20.29
C MET A 143 4.59 -3.23 -20.74
N ILE A 144 4.29 -4.11 -19.82
CA ILE A 144 3.87 -5.48 -20.13
C ILE A 144 2.35 -5.43 -20.34
N GLY A 145 1.90 -5.19 -21.60
CA GLY A 145 0.47 -5.24 -21.94
C GLY A 145 -0.10 -4.03 -22.65
N GLY A 146 0.64 -3.38 -23.53
CA GLY A 146 0.13 -2.69 -24.72
C GLY A 146 -1.05 -1.73 -24.60
N GLU A 147 -1.11 -0.83 -23.64
CA GLU A 147 -1.88 0.40 -23.82
C GLU A 147 -0.97 1.60 -23.56
N ALA A 148 -0.76 2.38 -24.63
CA ALA A 148 -0.05 3.64 -24.56
C ALA A 148 -0.88 4.63 -23.74
N ILE A 149 -0.22 5.32 -22.82
CA ILE A 149 -0.82 6.45 -22.10
C ILE A 149 -1.01 7.56 -23.15
N ALA A 150 -2.29 7.87 -23.44
CA ALA A 150 -2.70 9.00 -24.26
C ALA A 150 -2.74 10.28 -23.42
#